data_e98a425ae1110719e325d10116d990f8
#
_entry.id   e98a425ae1110719e325d10116d990f8
#
_cell.length_a   1.000
_cell.length_b   1.000
_cell.length_c   1.000
_cell.angle_alpha   90.00
_cell.angle_beta   90.00
_cell.angle_gamma   90.00
#
_symmetry.space_group_name_H-M   'P 1'
#
loop_
_entity.id
_entity.type
_entity.pdbx_description
1 polymer ?
#
loop_
_entity_poly.entity_id
_entity_poly.type
_entity_poly.pdbx_seq_one_letter_code
_entity_poly.pdbx_strand_id
1 'polypeptide(L)'
;MNQVIHGNSLEIIKVIEDESIHLILSDIPYGISFEDWDVLHHNTNSALLGSSPAQEKAGKVFKKRGKPLNGWSEADKKIPKEYYEWCSKWAGDWLRVLKPGGSVFVFAGRRLAHRCIAAMEDAGFIYKDMICWEKETAPHRAQRVSLVYERRGDQENAEKWEGWRLGNLRPLFEPILWFMKPYKIGGTLADNIVEHGVGAYNYIEWSKYNSLTSNMIKVTSNSNDHRKHPTQKPVALMESLIKLTTQEGQIVLDPFCGSGSTLVAAKKLKRNYIG
;
A
#
# COMPACT_ATOMS: atom_id res chain seq x y z
N MET A 1 21.29 13.04 -7.30
CA MET A 1 21.21 11.68 -7.84
C MET A 1 19.74 11.41 -8.13
N ASN A 2 19.37 11.18 -9.38
CA ASN A 2 17.99 10.90 -9.80
C ASN A 2 18.05 9.73 -10.77
N GLN A 3 17.55 8.57 -10.35
CA GLN A 3 17.69 7.31 -11.11
C GLN A 3 16.36 6.57 -11.18
N VAL A 4 16.09 5.95 -12.31
CA VAL A 4 15.06 4.94 -12.51
C VAL A 4 15.75 3.71 -13.04
N ILE A 5 15.67 2.59 -12.32
CA ILE A 5 16.42 1.38 -12.62
C ILE A 5 15.42 0.27 -12.92
N HIS A 6 15.46 -0.26 -14.13
CA HIS A 6 14.62 -1.40 -14.50
C HIS A 6 15.28 -2.71 -14.10
N GLY A 7 14.66 -3.46 -13.18
CA GLY A 7 15.16 -4.75 -12.73
C GLY A 7 14.43 -5.30 -11.51
N ASN A 8 14.99 -6.35 -10.92
CA ASN A 8 14.47 -6.91 -9.69
C ASN A 8 14.88 -6.05 -8.49
N SER A 9 13.92 -5.42 -7.83
CA SER A 9 14.19 -4.55 -6.67
C SER A 9 14.93 -5.25 -5.53
N LEU A 10 14.71 -6.56 -5.34
CA LEU A 10 15.41 -7.37 -4.33
C LEU A 10 16.92 -7.50 -4.60
N GLU A 11 17.33 -7.40 -5.84
CA GLU A 11 18.76 -7.45 -6.22
C GLU A 11 19.36 -6.04 -6.28
N ILE A 12 18.61 -5.10 -6.86
CA ILE A 12 19.10 -3.73 -7.04
C ILE A 12 19.31 -3.02 -5.71
N ILE A 13 18.44 -3.25 -4.71
CA ILE A 13 18.59 -2.61 -3.41
C ILE A 13 19.89 -2.97 -2.70
N LYS A 14 20.48 -4.12 -2.99
CA LYS A 14 21.73 -4.58 -2.39
C LYS A 14 22.94 -3.71 -2.71
N VAL A 15 22.91 -2.99 -3.83
CA VAL A 15 24.00 -2.06 -4.23
C VAL A 15 23.78 -0.62 -3.74
N ILE A 16 22.66 -0.34 -3.10
CA ILE A 16 22.40 0.94 -2.44
C ILE A 16 23.19 0.98 -1.13
N GLU A 17 23.91 2.06 -0.91
CA GLU A 17 24.72 2.29 0.29
C GLU A 17 23.85 2.29 1.57
N ASP A 18 24.40 1.72 2.64
CA ASP A 18 23.79 1.69 3.95
C ASP A 18 23.52 3.12 4.44
N GLU A 19 22.37 3.32 5.08
CA GLU A 19 21.99 4.60 5.72
C GLU A 19 22.07 5.83 4.80
N SER A 20 21.87 5.61 3.49
CA SER A 20 21.90 6.69 2.49
C SER A 20 20.53 7.28 2.18
N ILE A 21 19.45 6.55 2.43
CA ILE A 21 18.07 6.91 2.09
C ILE A 21 17.38 7.63 3.25
N HIS A 22 16.65 8.72 2.95
CA HIS A 22 15.95 9.53 3.95
C HIS A 22 14.48 9.11 4.11
N LEU A 23 13.85 8.67 3.02
CA LEU A 23 12.46 8.20 3.00
C LEU A 23 12.31 7.04 2.01
N ILE A 24 11.64 5.98 2.44
CA ILE A 24 11.07 4.99 1.52
C ILE A 24 9.57 5.24 1.43
N LEU A 25 9.06 5.43 0.21
CA LEU A 25 7.63 5.64 -0.06
C LEU A 25 7.22 4.76 -1.23
N SER A 26 6.45 3.71 -0.94
CA SER A 26 6.19 2.67 -1.93
C SER A 26 4.76 2.13 -1.91
N ASP A 27 4.21 1.92 -3.10
CA ASP A 27 2.93 1.25 -3.34
C ASP A 27 3.22 -0.21 -3.68
N ILE A 28 3.36 -1.04 -2.64
CA ILE A 28 3.74 -2.44 -2.80
C ILE A 28 2.61 -3.29 -3.39
N PRO A 29 2.90 -4.43 -4.03
CA PRO A 29 1.89 -5.43 -4.40
C PRO A 29 1.01 -5.83 -3.20
N TYR A 30 -0.32 -5.90 -3.42
CA TYR A 30 -1.30 -6.17 -2.35
C TYR A 30 -1.60 -7.65 -2.12
N GLY A 31 -1.06 -8.53 -2.96
CA GLY A 31 -1.33 -9.97 -2.91
C GLY A 31 -2.78 -10.32 -3.22
N ILE A 32 -3.47 -9.49 -4.00
CA ILE A 32 -4.88 -9.70 -4.40
C ILE A 32 -5.02 -10.30 -5.82
N SER A 33 -3.89 -10.61 -6.46
CA SER A 33 -3.81 -11.19 -7.79
C SER A 33 -4.47 -10.32 -8.87
N PHE A 34 -4.15 -9.03 -8.85
CA PHE A 34 -4.62 -8.05 -9.83
C PHE A 34 -4.02 -8.34 -11.21
N GLU A 35 -2.70 -8.51 -11.28
CA GLU A 35 -1.89 -8.91 -12.43
C GLU A 35 -0.88 -9.97 -11.97
N ASP A 36 -0.09 -10.52 -12.89
CA ASP A 36 0.87 -11.57 -12.55
C ASP A 36 1.94 -11.12 -11.53
N TRP A 37 2.30 -9.85 -11.53
CA TRP A 37 3.22 -9.24 -10.57
C TRP A 37 2.64 -9.11 -9.14
N ASP A 38 1.31 -9.13 -8.98
CA ASP A 38 0.61 -9.07 -7.69
C ASP A 38 0.25 -10.46 -7.15
N VAL A 39 0.71 -11.55 -7.79
CA VAL A 39 0.52 -12.92 -7.33
C VAL A 39 1.68 -13.31 -6.42
N LEU A 40 1.52 -13.05 -5.13
CA LEU A 40 2.55 -13.26 -4.11
C LEU A 40 2.31 -14.54 -3.28
N HIS A 41 1.62 -15.52 -3.85
CA HIS A 41 1.28 -16.79 -3.22
C HIS A 41 1.17 -17.90 -4.25
N HIS A 42 1.36 -19.13 -3.80
CA HIS A 42 1.29 -20.33 -4.65
C HIS A 42 -0.14 -20.85 -4.91
N ASN A 43 -1.14 -20.21 -4.33
CA ASN A 43 -2.53 -20.59 -4.56
C ASN A 43 -2.94 -20.25 -6.00
N THR A 44 -2.97 -21.29 -6.85
CA THR A 44 -3.44 -21.21 -8.25
C THR A 44 -4.95 -21.39 -8.37
N ASN A 45 -5.67 -21.57 -7.25
CA ASN A 45 -7.11 -21.59 -7.25
C ASN A 45 -7.62 -20.19 -7.63
N SER A 46 -7.46 -19.87 -8.92
CA SER A 46 -8.13 -18.75 -9.54
C SER A 46 -9.59 -18.99 -9.23
N ALA A 47 -10.15 -18.19 -8.36
CA ALA A 47 -11.57 -18.12 -8.20
C ALA A 47 -12.13 -17.86 -9.58
N LEU A 48 -12.49 -18.92 -10.28
CA LEU A 48 -13.13 -18.86 -11.57
C LEU A 48 -14.26 -17.87 -11.45
N LEU A 49 -14.13 -16.78 -12.16
CA LEU A 49 -15.16 -15.79 -12.23
C LEU A 49 -16.35 -16.51 -12.80
N GLY A 50 -17.44 -16.56 -12.05
CA GLY A 50 -18.65 -17.16 -12.55
C GLY A 50 -19.12 -16.43 -13.81
N SER A 51 -20.08 -16.99 -14.49
CA SER A 51 -20.60 -16.54 -15.79
C SER A 51 -21.47 -15.26 -15.75
N SER A 52 -21.53 -14.53 -14.62
CA SER A 52 -22.30 -13.29 -14.62
C SER A 52 -21.55 -12.16 -15.33
N PRO A 53 -22.25 -11.22 -16.02
CA PRO A 53 -21.61 -10.12 -16.73
C PRO A 53 -20.68 -9.26 -15.84
N ALA A 54 -21.02 -9.14 -14.55
CA ALA A 54 -20.18 -8.42 -13.58
C ALA A 54 -18.89 -9.20 -13.25
N GLN A 55 -18.95 -10.53 -13.26
CA GLN A 55 -17.79 -11.38 -13.02
C GLN A 55 -16.90 -11.48 -14.25
N GLU A 56 -17.45 -11.53 -15.43
CA GLU A 56 -16.72 -11.47 -16.71
C GLU A 56 -15.99 -10.13 -16.87
N LYS A 57 -16.66 -9.03 -16.52
CA LYS A 57 -16.05 -7.69 -16.52
C LYS A 57 -14.92 -7.58 -15.50
N ALA A 58 -15.07 -8.18 -14.32
CA ALA A 58 -14.02 -8.23 -13.30
C ALA A 58 -12.84 -9.14 -13.73
N GLY A 59 -13.10 -10.20 -14.51
CA GLY A 59 -12.06 -11.09 -15.03
C GLY A 59 -11.11 -10.47 -16.04
N LYS A 60 -11.52 -9.39 -16.68
CA LYS A 60 -10.63 -8.59 -17.55
C LYS A 60 -9.56 -7.83 -16.75
N VAL A 61 -9.85 -7.54 -15.48
CA VAL A 61 -8.99 -6.76 -14.58
C VAL A 61 -8.24 -7.66 -13.60
N PHE A 62 -8.89 -8.72 -13.11
CA PHE A 62 -8.33 -9.64 -12.12
C PHE A 62 -8.14 -11.03 -12.74
N LYS A 63 -6.92 -11.38 -13.08
CA LYS A 63 -6.58 -12.70 -13.66
C LYS A 63 -6.68 -13.83 -12.64
N LYS A 64 -6.34 -13.56 -11.39
CA LYS A 64 -6.41 -14.50 -10.26
C LYS A 64 -7.00 -13.79 -9.04
N ARG A 65 -7.59 -14.52 -8.11
CA ARG A 65 -8.13 -13.95 -6.88
C ARG A 65 -7.43 -14.51 -5.65
N GLY A 66 -7.04 -13.63 -4.74
CA GLY A 66 -6.54 -13.99 -3.42
C GLY A 66 -7.64 -14.28 -2.39
N LYS A 67 -8.91 -14.48 -2.80
CA LYS A 67 -10.02 -14.88 -1.92
C LYS A 67 -10.63 -16.19 -2.41
N PRO A 68 -10.96 -17.13 -1.50
CA PRO A 68 -11.70 -18.32 -1.87
C PRO A 68 -13.10 -17.94 -2.39
N LEU A 69 -13.61 -18.67 -3.38
CA LEU A 69 -14.98 -18.50 -3.87
C LEU A 69 -15.98 -19.28 -3.01
N ASN A 70 -15.65 -20.53 -2.75
CA ASN A 70 -16.51 -21.49 -2.06
C ASN A 70 -15.76 -22.07 -0.87
N GLY A 71 -15.72 -21.30 0.24
CA GLY A 71 -15.05 -21.72 1.45
C GLY A 71 -13.56 -21.35 1.50
N TRP A 72 -12.81 -22.00 2.37
CA TRP A 72 -11.45 -21.68 2.74
C TRP A 72 -10.57 -22.93 2.65
N SER A 73 -9.96 -23.15 1.47
CA SER A 73 -9.10 -24.29 1.22
C SER A 73 -7.78 -24.19 2.00
N GLU A 74 -7.05 -25.30 2.09
CA GLU A 74 -5.71 -25.32 2.71
C GLU A 74 -4.73 -24.39 1.97
N ALA A 75 -4.85 -24.26 0.65
CA ALA A 75 -4.07 -23.31 -0.13
C ALA A 75 -4.44 -21.85 0.22
N ASP A 76 -5.72 -21.54 0.41
CA ASP A 76 -6.17 -20.22 0.81
C ASP A 76 -5.67 -19.83 2.20
N LYS A 77 -5.60 -20.76 3.13
CA LYS A 77 -5.07 -20.56 4.49
C LYS A 77 -3.60 -20.13 4.49
N LYS A 78 -2.83 -20.54 3.49
CA LYS A 78 -1.41 -20.22 3.36
C LYS A 78 -1.16 -18.79 2.86
N ILE A 79 -2.10 -18.17 2.13
CA ILE A 79 -1.94 -16.85 1.52
C ILE A 79 -1.41 -15.78 2.51
N PRO A 80 -1.96 -15.63 3.74
CA PRO A 80 -1.44 -14.63 4.67
C PRO A 80 0.00 -14.89 5.12
N LYS A 81 0.40 -16.16 5.25
CA LYS A 81 1.76 -16.56 5.60
C LYS A 81 2.72 -16.29 4.44
N GLU A 82 2.37 -16.71 3.23
CA GLU A 82 3.16 -16.48 2.03
C GLU A 82 3.38 -14.99 1.74
N TYR A 83 2.37 -14.15 2.03
CA TYR A 83 2.49 -12.71 1.93
C TYR A 83 3.47 -12.13 2.96
N TYR A 84 3.42 -12.60 4.21
CA TYR A 84 4.38 -12.25 5.24
C TYR A 84 5.81 -12.63 4.81
N GLU A 85 6.02 -13.87 4.35
CA GLU A 85 7.31 -14.36 3.86
C GLU A 85 7.83 -13.53 2.67
N TRP A 86 6.94 -13.09 1.80
CA TRP A 86 7.29 -12.18 0.70
C TRP A 86 7.73 -10.81 1.23
N CYS A 87 7.01 -10.21 2.18
CA CYS A 87 7.41 -8.95 2.79
C CYS A 87 8.77 -9.07 3.49
N SER A 88 9.02 -10.17 4.18
CA SER A 88 10.27 -10.41 4.89
C SER A 88 11.50 -10.46 3.96
N LYS A 89 11.32 -10.78 2.67
CA LYS A 89 12.43 -10.83 1.71
C LYS A 89 13.09 -9.48 1.45
N TRP A 90 12.38 -8.39 1.61
CA TRP A 90 12.87 -7.04 1.32
C TRP A 90 12.95 -6.12 2.55
N ALA A 91 12.25 -6.45 3.63
CA ALA A 91 12.17 -5.59 4.81
C ALA A 91 13.54 -5.31 5.44
N GLY A 92 14.42 -6.32 5.52
CA GLY A 92 15.79 -6.18 6.06
C GLY A 92 16.66 -5.23 5.23
N ASP A 93 16.58 -5.31 3.90
CA ASP A 93 17.32 -4.40 3.02
C ASP A 93 16.79 -2.97 3.09
N TRP A 94 15.48 -2.81 3.25
CA TRP A 94 14.90 -1.49 3.46
C TRP A 94 15.38 -0.87 4.77
N LEU A 95 15.47 -1.66 5.85
CA LEU A 95 16.03 -1.21 7.12
C LEU A 95 17.49 -0.79 6.97
N ARG A 96 18.28 -1.57 6.24
CA ARG A 96 19.72 -1.32 6.04
C ARG A 96 19.97 0.03 5.35
N VAL A 97 19.31 0.26 4.21
CA VAL A 97 19.56 1.46 3.38
C VAL A 97 19.00 2.75 3.98
N LEU A 98 18.01 2.66 4.86
CA LEU A 98 17.37 3.80 5.48
C LEU A 98 18.26 4.42 6.56
N LYS A 99 18.33 5.76 6.65
CA LYS A 99 19.01 6.46 7.73
C LYS A 99 18.33 6.18 9.08
N PRO A 100 19.09 6.17 10.19
CA PRO A 100 18.49 6.11 11.54
C PRO A 100 17.42 7.21 11.71
N GLY A 101 16.24 6.85 12.21
CA GLY A 101 15.09 7.76 12.32
C GLY A 101 14.35 8.03 11.00
N GLY A 102 14.83 7.53 9.86
CA GLY A 102 14.17 7.64 8.56
C GLY A 102 12.80 6.98 8.55
N SER A 103 11.88 7.54 7.77
CA SER A 103 10.49 7.05 7.66
C SER A 103 10.31 6.12 6.48
N VAL A 104 9.37 5.18 6.64
CA VAL A 104 8.84 4.35 5.55
C VAL A 104 7.33 4.53 5.49
N PHE A 105 6.78 4.86 4.33
CA PHE A 105 5.35 4.79 4.06
C PHE A 105 5.07 3.69 3.04
N VAL A 106 4.21 2.76 3.44
CA VAL A 106 3.82 1.61 2.60
C VAL A 106 2.33 1.65 2.35
N PHE A 107 1.93 1.80 1.09
CA PHE A 107 0.55 1.52 0.70
C PHE A 107 0.36 0.01 0.70
N ALA A 108 -0.53 -0.49 1.54
CA ALA A 108 -0.80 -1.91 1.68
C ALA A 108 -2.28 -2.21 1.51
N GLY A 109 -2.57 -3.38 0.96
CA GLY A 109 -3.95 -3.85 0.84
C GLY A 109 -4.56 -4.12 2.22
N ARG A 110 -5.75 -3.57 2.50
CA ARG A 110 -6.46 -3.70 3.79
C ARG A 110 -6.57 -5.14 4.31
N ARG A 111 -6.56 -6.12 3.40
CA ARG A 111 -6.68 -7.54 3.76
C ARG A 111 -5.41 -8.08 4.42
N LEU A 112 -4.24 -7.69 3.91
CA LEU A 112 -2.94 -8.26 4.30
C LEU A 112 -2.00 -7.23 4.96
N ALA A 113 -2.46 -6.00 5.20
CA ALA A 113 -1.68 -4.95 5.86
C ALA A 113 -1.04 -5.43 7.18
N HIS A 114 -1.79 -6.18 7.99
CA HIS A 114 -1.29 -6.75 9.26
C HIS A 114 -0.10 -7.70 9.07
N ARG A 115 0.00 -8.37 7.92
CA ARG A 115 1.14 -9.25 7.60
C ARG A 115 2.37 -8.45 7.18
N CYS A 116 2.17 -7.35 6.47
CA CYS A 116 3.24 -6.41 6.17
C CYS A 116 3.77 -5.77 7.46
N ILE A 117 2.87 -5.33 8.37
CA ILE A 117 3.27 -4.76 9.66
C ILE A 117 4.14 -5.75 10.43
N ALA A 118 3.68 -6.99 10.62
CA ALA A 118 4.46 -8.01 11.33
C ALA A 118 5.84 -8.26 10.70
N ALA A 119 5.93 -8.37 9.37
CA ALA A 119 7.20 -8.58 8.68
C ALA A 119 8.18 -7.40 8.85
N MET A 120 7.65 -6.17 8.87
CA MET A 120 8.47 -4.97 9.07
C MET A 120 8.97 -4.86 10.52
N GLU A 121 8.11 -5.14 11.51
CA GLU A 121 8.49 -5.15 12.93
C GLU A 121 9.51 -6.25 13.21
N ASP A 122 9.32 -7.46 12.67
CA ASP A 122 10.27 -8.57 12.81
C ASP A 122 11.63 -8.28 12.14
N ALA A 123 11.66 -7.44 11.10
CA ALA A 123 12.88 -6.94 10.49
C ALA A 123 13.58 -5.85 11.33
N GLY A 124 12.93 -5.31 12.35
CA GLY A 124 13.48 -4.31 13.27
C GLY A 124 12.96 -2.88 13.09
N PHE A 125 11.93 -2.65 12.28
CA PHE A 125 11.29 -1.34 12.21
C PHE A 125 10.40 -1.04 13.41
N ILE A 126 10.26 0.23 13.74
CA ILE A 126 9.25 0.72 14.68
C ILE A 126 7.98 1.04 13.86
N TYR A 127 6.87 0.37 14.16
CA TYR A 127 5.58 0.77 13.63
C TYR A 127 5.11 2.04 14.35
N LYS A 128 4.90 3.13 13.60
CA LYS A 128 4.53 4.44 14.18
C LYS A 128 3.03 4.69 14.16
N ASP A 129 2.40 4.54 13.00
CA ASP A 129 0.99 4.87 12.82
C ASP A 129 0.44 4.26 11.52
N MET A 130 -0.87 4.36 11.36
CA MET A 130 -1.58 4.08 10.13
C MET A 130 -2.27 5.36 9.64
N ILE A 131 -1.83 5.89 8.50
CA ILE A 131 -2.53 6.99 7.85
C ILE A 131 -3.64 6.40 6.99
N CYS A 132 -4.85 6.90 7.14
CA CYS A 132 -6.01 6.48 6.35
C CYS A 132 -6.24 7.47 5.21
N TRP A 133 -5.92 7.08 3.98
CA TRP A 133 -6.28 7.86 2.81
C TRP A 133 -7.75 7.62 2.46
N GLU A 134 -8.58 8.65 2.69
CA GLU A 134 -10.01 8.63 2.38
C GLU A 134 -10.24 8.84 0.87
N LYS A 135 -11.08 7.97 0.30
CA LYS A 135 -11.51 8.04 -1.11
C LYS A 135 -12.93 8.59 -1.19
N GLU A 136 -13.18 9.51 -2.10
CA GLU A 136 -14.53 10.06 -2.30
C GLU A 136 -15.54 8.99 -2.71
N THR A 137 -15.10 8.05 -3.53
CA THR A 137 -15.95 6.97 -4.04
C THR A 137 -15.19 5.67 -4.13
N ALA A 138 -15.91 4.57 -3.95
CA ALA A 138 -15.42 3.23 -4.25
C ALA A 138 -16.59 2.34 -4.67
N PRO A 139 -16.38 1.38 -5.60
CA PRO A 139 -17.43 0.48 -6.00
C PRO A 139 -17.85 -0.43 -4.83
N HIS A 140 -19.15 -0.56 -4.59
CA HIS A 140 -19.69 -1.52 -3.63
C HIS A 140 -20.07 -2.81 -4.38
N ARG A 141 -19.22 -3.81 -4.28
CA ARG A 141 -19.37 -5.08 -5.00
C ARG A 141 -20.06 -6.17 -4.17
N ALA A 142 -20.59 -5.85 -2.98
CA ALA A 142 -21.31 -6.79 -2.15
C ALA A 142 -22.66 -7.17 -2.79
N GLN A 143 -22.84 -8.45 -3.07
CA GLN A 143 -24.06 -8.96 -3.68
C GLN A 143 -25.21 -8.96 -2.69
N ARG A 144 -26.43 -8.59 -3.09
CA ARG A 144 -27.64 -8.69 -2.28
C ARG A 144 -28.06 -10.15 -2.17
N VAL A 145 -28.36 -10.59 -0.94
CA VAL A 145 -28.78 -11.96 -0.68
C VAL A 145 -30.15 -12.23 -1.32
N SER A 146 -31.09 -11.30 -1.19
CA SER A 146 -32.42 -11.41 -1.82
C SER A 146 -32.34 -11.68 -3.31
N LEU A 147 -31.52 -10.93 -4.05
CA LEU A 147 -31.32 -11.15 -5.49
C LEU A 147 -30.75 -12.53 -5.84
N VAL A 148 -29.98 -13.14 -4.94
CA VAL A 148 -29.47 -14.50 -5.14
C VAL A 148 -30.61 -15.50 -5.08
N TYR A 149 -31.50 -15.37 -4.10
CA TYR A 149 -32.63 -16.29 -3.89
C TYR A 149 -33.75 -16.05 -4.89
N GLU A 150 -34.05 -14.80 -5.27
CA GLU A 150 -34.96 -14.48 -6.38
C GLU A 150 -34.55 -15.23 -7.68
N ARG A 151 -33.26 -15.19 -8.03
CA ARG A 151 -32.74 -15.90 -9.21
C ARG A 151 -32.80 -17.42 -9.11
N ARG A 152 -32.93 -17.97 -7.90
CA ARG A 152 -33.10 -19.38 -7.64
C ARG A 152 -34.57 -19.78 -7.56
N GLY A 153 -35.50 -18.82 -7.64
CA GLY A 153 -36.94 -19.06 -7.50
C GLY A 153 -37.41 -19.27 -6.05
N ASP A 154 -36.57 -18.90 -5.07
CA ASP A 154 -36.84 -19.06 -3.64
C ASP A 154 -37.30 -17.72 -3.07
N GLN A 155 -38.59 -17.45 -3.19
CA GLN A 155 -39.17 -16.18 -2.77
C GLN A 155 -39.15 -16.01 -1.24
N GLU A 156 -39.33 -17.08 -0.50
CA GLU A 156 -39.33 -17.05 0.98
C GLU A 156 -37.99 -16.57 1.52
N ASN A 157 -36.88 -17.14 1.03
CA ASN A 157 -35.55 -16.69 1.44
C ASN A 157 -35.19 -15.32 0.84
N ALA A 158 -35.71 -14.96 -0.33
CA ALA A 158 -35.50 -13.63 -0.87
C ALA A 158 -36.09 -12.54 0.04
N GLU A 159 -37.31 -12.71 0.51
CA GLU A 159 -37.98 -11.80 1.45
C GLU A 159 -37.31 -11.80 2.83
N LYS A 160 -37.05 -12.99 3.39
CA LYS A 160 -36.38 -13.14 4.68
C LYS A 160 -35.03 -12.42 4.78
N TRP A 161 -34.26 -12.42 3.70
CA TRP A 161 -32.91 -11.86 3.66
C TRP A 161 -32.84 -10.52 2.91
N GLU A 162 -33.96 -9.82 2.76
CA GLU A 162 -33.94 -8.47 2.20
C GLU A 162 -33.09 -7.51 3.07
N GLY A 163 -32.34 -6.62 2.42
CA GLY A 163 -31.40 -5.73 3.08
C GLY A 163 -30.01 -6.32 3.40
N TRP A 164 -29.87 -7.66 3.33
CA TRP A 164 -28.59 -8.33 3.61
C TRP A 164 -27.70 -8.43 2.38
N ARG A 165 -26.38 -8.33 2.60
CA ARG A 165 -25.37 -8.39 1.53
C ARG A 165 -24.27 -9.38 1.85
N LEU A 166 -23.78 -10.07 0.81
CA LEU A 166 -22.61 -10.93 0.84
C LEU A 166 -21.35 -10.11 0.59
N GLY A 167 -20.29 -10.36 1.37
CA GLY A 167 -18.98 -9.74 1.16
C GLY A 167 -18.69 -8.62 2.14
N ASN A 168 -17.84 -7.67 1.71
CA ASN A 168 -17.31 -6.62 2.59
C ASN A 168 -18.05 -5.29 2.40
N LEU A 169 -17.89 -4.41 3.36
CA LEU A 169 -18.31 -3.02 3.25
C LEU A 169 -17.58 -2.30 2.10
N ARG A 170 -18.13 -1.16 1.68
CA ARG A 170 -17.51 -0.30 0.66
C ARG A 170 -16.13 0.19 1.13
N PRO A 171 -15.07 0.02 0.33
CA PRO A 171 -13.72 0.36 0.74
C PRO A 171 -13.41 1.86 0.54
N LEU A 172 -13.87 2.72 1.44
CA LEU A 172 -13.67 4.17 1.35
C LEU A 172 -12.32 4.66 1.85
N PHE A 173 -11.50 3.82 2.44
CA PHE A 173 -10.13 4.20 2.79
C PHE A 173 -9.10 3.18 2.29
N GLU A 174 -7.87 3.65 2.15
CA GLU A 174 -6.69 2.83 1.88
C GLU A 174 -5.65 3.10 2.96
N PRO A 175 -5.12 2.07 3.64
CA PRO A 175 -4.14 2.26 4.69
C PRO A 175 -2.78 2.56 4.10
N ILE A 176 -2.09 3.52 4.71
CA ILE A 176 -0.69 3.84 4.49
C ILE A 176 0.02 3.55 5.80
N LEU A 177 0.83 2.51 5.82
CA LEU A 177 1.54 2.09 7.01
C LEU A 177 2.78 2.96 7.20
N TRP A 178 2.95 3.54 8.37
CA TRP A 178 4.09 4.39 8.69
C TRP A 178 5.03 3.69 9.66
N PHE A 179 6.27 3.48 9.22
CA PHE A 179 7.34 2.93 10.04
C PHE A 179 8.50 3.90 10.15
N MET A 180 9.37 3.64 11.11
CA MET A 180 10.62 4.37 11.32
C MET A 180 11.75 3.36 11.58
N LYS A 181 12.94 3.61 11.01
CA LYS A 181 14.15 2.91 11.44
C LYS A 181 14.52 3.34 12.85
N PRO A 182 14.84 2.43 13.78
CA PRO A 182 15.37 2.78 15.08
C PRO A 182 16.58 3.71 14.98
N TYR A 183 16.73 4.58 15.95
CA TYR A 183 17.86 5.48 16.10
C TYR A 183 18.70 5.09 17.33
N LYS A 184 19.80 5.79 17.58
CA LYS A 184 20.78 5.46 18.60
C LYS A 184 20.14 5.29 19.98
N ILE A 185 20.40 4.17 20.65
CA ILE A 185 19.96 3.89 22.02
C ILE A 185 20.55 4.96 22.96
N GLY A 186 19.70 5.55 23.80
CA GLY A 186 20.08 6.63 24.72
C GLY A 186 20.11 8.03 24.07
N GLY A 187 19.91 8.13 22.75
CA GLY A 187 19.72 9.41 22.06
C GLY A 187 18.28 9.87 22.07
N THR A 188 18.02 11.09 21.62
CA THR A 188 16.68 11.63 21.38
C THR A 188 16.40 11.77 19.88
N LEU A 189 15.13 11.81 19.49
CA LEU A 189 14.77 12.12 18.09
C LEU A 189 15.18 13.55 17.72
N ALA A 190 15.27 14.46 18.69
CA ALA A 190 15.74 15.82 18.46
C ALA A 190 17.23 15.83 18.07
N ASP A 191 18.06 15.03 18.72
CA ASP A 191 19.46 14.87 18.36
C ASP A 191 19.60 14.17 17.00
N ASN A 192 18.80 13.12 16.77
CA ASN A 192 18.80 12.36 15.52
C ASN A 192 18.47 13.24 14.30
N ILE A 193 17.51 14.18 14.41
CA ILE A 193 17.18 15.04 13.28
C ILE A 193 18.30 16.04 12.95
N VAL A 194 19.06 16.46 13.95
CA VAL A 194 20.25 17.32 13.74
C VAL A 194 21.37 16.52 13.05
N GLU A 195 21.59 15.27 13.46
CA GLU A 195 22.66 14.42 12.94
C GLU A 195 22.34 13.85 11.54
N HIS A 196 21.12 13.34 11.35
CA HIS A 196 20.74 12.58 10.13
C HIS A 196 19.75 13.30 9.23
N GLY A 197 19.17 14.42 9.69
CA GLY A 197 18.16 15.19 8.94
C GLY A 197 16.78 14.53 8.85
N VAL A 198 16.52 13.48 9.63
CA VAL A 198 15.28 12.68 9.62
C VAL A 198 14.87 12.29 11.05
N GLY A 199 13.60 11.89 11.25
CA GLY A 199 13.07 11.43 12.54
C GLY A 199 11.85 12.19 13.03
N ALA A 200 11.67 13.43 12.59
CA ALA A 200 10.49 14.23 12.90
C ALA A 200 9.54 14.32 11.70
N TYR A 201 8.37 14.87 11.93
CA TYR A 201 7.41 15.18 10.87
C TYR A 201 7.08 16.68 10.84
N ASN A 202 6.80 17.19 9.66
CA ASN A 202 6.46 18.59 9.44
C ASN A 202 4.95 18.80 9.58
N TYR A 203 4.51 19.19 10.79
CA TYR A 203 3.08 19.40 11.04
C TYR A 203 2.51 20.58 10.24
N ILE A 204 3.33 21.60 9.91
CA ILE A 204 2.90 22.75 9.12
C ILE A 204 2.53 22.32 7.69
N GLU A 205 3.37 21.50 7.07
CA GLU A 205 3.06 20.96 5.74
C GLU A 205 1.86 20.01 5.79
N TRP A 206 1.74 19.17 6.83
CA TRP A 206 0.62 18.25 6.99
C TRP A 206 -0.71 18.97 7.22
N SER A 207 -0.73 20.05 8.00
CA SER A 207 -1.93 20.85 8.31
C SER A 207 -2.56 21.50 7.06
N LYS A 208 -1.83 21.62 5.96
CA LYS A 208 -2.37 22.08 4.67
C LYS A 208 -3.36 21.07 4.05
N TYR A 209 -3.23 19.80 4.40
CA TYR A 209 -4.11 18.71 3.94
C TYR A 209 -5.12 18.30 5.02
N ASN A 210 -4.81 18.56 6.27
CA ASN A 210 -5.61 18.17 7.42
C ASN A 210 -5.42 19.15 8.57
N SER A 211 -6.39 20.03 8.81
CA SER A 211 -6.33 21.08 9.83
C SER A 211 -6.16 20.60 11.27
N LEU A 212 -6.55 19.34 11.54
CA LEU A 212 -6.41 18.71 12.85
C LEU A 212 -5.09 17.96 13.03
N THR A 213 -4.23 17.94 12.02
CA THR A 213 -3.02 17.09 11.98
C THR A 213 -3.27 15.63 12.32
N SER A 214 -4.48 15.15 12.04
CA SER A 214 -4.88 13.75 12.27
C SER A 214 -4.23 12.80 11.26
N ASN A 215 -4.31 11.51 11.54
CA ASN A 215 -3.87 10.45 10.63
C ASN A 215 -4.88 10.12 9.50
N MET A 216 -5.85 11.00 9.26
CA MET A 216 -6.77 10.92 8.12
C MET A 216 -6.34 11.91 7.05
N ILE A 217 -6.32 11.50 5.78
CA ILE A 217 -6.02 12.41 4.67
C ILE A 217 -7.02 12.22 3.54
N LYS A 218 -7.49 13.34 2.99
CA LYS A 218 -8.35 13.37 1.82
C LYS A 218 -7.64 14.12 0.71
N VAL A 219 -7.19 13.39 -0.32
CA VAL A 219 -6.57 13.95 -1.51
C VAL A 219 -7.25 13.35 -2.73
N THR A 220 -7.82 14.21 -3.56
CA THR A 220 -8.43 13.82 -4.83
C THR A 220 -7.41 13.80 -5.95
N SER A 221 -7.59 12.89 -6.90
CA SER A 221 -6.80 12.92 -8.13
C SER A 221 -7.15 14.17 -8.93
N ASN A 222 -6.17 14.98 -9.29
CA ASN A 222 -6.38 16.07 -10.23
C ASN A 222 -6.69 15.51 -11.63
N SER A 223 -7.55 16.20 -12.37
CA SER A 223 -7.86 15.88 -13.78
C SER A 223 -6.62 15.84 -14.69
N ASN A 224 -5.54 16.51 -14.28
CA ASN A 224 -4.24 16.56 -14.95
C ASN A 224 -3.29 15.39 -14.60
N ASP A 225 -3.65 14.56 -13.63
CA ASP A 225 -2.96 13.28 -13.42
C ASP A 225 -3.32 12.35 -14.58
N HIS A 226 -2.56 12.41 -15.69
CA HIS A 226 -2.71 11.48 -16.80
C HIS A 226 -2.56 10.05 -16.27
N ARG A 227 -3.68 9.42 -15.93
CA ARG A 227 -3.70 8.05 -15.40
C ARG A 227 -3.27 7.09 -16.49
N LYS A 228 -2.00 6.69 -16.43
CA LYS A 228 -1.42 5.66 -17.31
C LYS A 228 -1.74 4.24 -16.80
N HIS A 229 -2.05 4.11 -15.52
CA HIS A 229 -2.31 2.82 -14.88
C HIS A 229 -3.54 2.89 -13.95
N PRO A 230 -4.39 1.84 -13.91
CA PRO A 230 -5.63 1.85 -13.10
C PRO A 230 -5.40 2.00 -11.59
N THR A 231 -4.22 1.60 -11.08
CA THR A 231 -3.86 1.67 -9.66
C THR A 231 -2.94 2.83 -9.32
N GLN A 232 -2.65 3.72 -10.28
CA GLN A 232 -1.78 4.88 -10.07
C GLN A 232 -2.28 5.74 -8.91
N LYS A 233 -1.39 6.02 -7.96
CA LYS A 233 -1.67 6.92 -6.84
C LYS A 233 -1.62 8.38 -7.29
N PRO A 234 -2.44 9.28 -6.69
CA PRO A 234 -2.37 10.71 -6.97
C PRO A 234 -1.00 11.28 -6.62
N VAL A 235 -0.41 12.05 -7.52
CA VAL A 235 0.88 12.70 -7.27
C VAL A 235 0.81 13.63 -6.05
N ALA A 236 -0.30 14.35 -5.87
CA ALA A 236 -0.52 15.22 -4.71
C ALA A 236 -0.51 14.45 -3.37
N LEU A 237 -0.98 13.19 -3.35
CA LEU A 237 -0.89 12.34 -2.16
C LEU A 237 0.58 11.96 -1.86
N MET A 238 1.37 11.63 -2.89
CA MET A 238 2.80 11.36 -2.72
C MET A 238 3.54 12.62 -2.25
N GLU A 239 3.21 13.79 -2.80
CA GLU A 239 3.77 15.07 -2.37
C GLU A 239 3.51 15.35 -0.89
N SER A 240 2.30 15.05 -0.38
CA SER A 240 1.96 15.27 1.04
C SER A 240 2.81 14.40 1.98
N LEU A 241 3.01 13.12 1.63
CA LEU A 241 3.81 12.19 2.43
C LEU A 241 5.32 12.52 2.37
N ILE A 242 5.82 12.93 1.21
CA ILE A 242 7.21 13.36 1.05
C ILE A 242 7.50 14.60 1.88
N LYS A 243 6.64 15.62 1.83
CA LYS A 243 6.76 16.84 2.63
C LYS A 243 6.65 16.59 4.13
N LEU A 244 5.89 15.56 4.52
CA LEU A 244 5.69 15.22 5.93
C LEU A 244 7.00 14.87 6.64
N THR A 245 7.93 14.18 5.96
CA THR A 245 9.11 13.61 6.62
C THR A 245 10.45 13.91 5.95
N THR A 246 10.46 14.72 4.88
CA THR A 246 11.71 15.06 4.15
C THR A 246 11.86 16.54 3.89
N GLN A 247 13.11 16.97 3.69
CA GLN A 247 13.52 18.29 3.24
C GLN A 247 14.01 18.27 1.77
N GLU A 248 14.15 19.44 1.14
CA GLU A 248 14.74 19.57 -0.20
C GLU A 248 16.14 18.96 -0.24
N GLY A 249 16.51 18.33 -1.35
CA GLY A 249 17.80 17.65 -1.54
C GLY A 249 17.90 16.24 -0.95
N GLN A 250 17.00 15.85 -0.03
CA GLN A 250 16.98 14.50 0.55
C GLN A 250 16.54 13.44 -0.48
N ILE A 251 16.91 12.18 -0.23
CA ILE A 251 16.71 11.07 -1.17
C ILE A 251 15.45 10.28 -0.79
N VAL A 252 14.54 10.13 -1.74
CA VAL A 252 13.34 9.29 -1.67
C VAL A 252 13.56 8.04 -2.51
N LEU A 253 13.34 6.86 -1.92
CA LEU A 253 13.41 5.57 -2.58
C LEU A 253 12.00 4.99 -2.76
N ASP A 254 11.69 4.51 -3.95
CA ASP A 254 10.50 3.71 -4.25
C ASP A 254 10.88 2.40 -4.95
N PRO A 255 11.09 1.29 -4.21
CA PRO A 255 11.51 0.02 -4.78
C PRO A 255 10.46 -0.67 -5.66
N PHE A 256 9.20 -0.20 -5.63
CA PHE A 256 8.09 -0.71 -6.44
C PHE A 256 7.42 0.44 -7.19
N CYS A 257 8.21 1.29 -7.85
CA CYS A 257 7.79 2.60 -8.35
C CYS A 257 6.68 2.58 -9.42
N GLY A 258 6.44 1.46 -10.09
CA GLY A 258 5.38 1.28 -11.07
C GLY A 258 5.32 2.41 -12.10
N SER A 259 4.25 3.23 -12.09
CA SER A 259 4.09 4.40 -12.98
C SER A 259 4.94 5.61 -12.60
N GLY A 260 5.66 5.56 -11.47
CA GLY A 260 6.57 6.61 -11.02
C GLY A 260 5.93 7.79 -10.30
N SER A 261 4.72 7.65 -9.74
CA SER A 261 4.04 8.75 -9.02
C SER A 261 4.88 9.33 -7.89
N THR A 262 5.55 8.47 -7.12
CA THR A 262 6.49 8.87 -6.05
C THR A 262 7.67 9.68 -6.61
N LEU A 263 8.25 9.23 -7.71
CA LEU A 263 9.43 9.86 -8.31
C LEU A 263 9.09 11.23 -8.92
N VAL A 264 7.91 11.34 -9.55
CA VAL A 264 7.38 12.61 -10.06
C VAL A 264 7.17 13.60 -8.92
N ALA A 265 6.56 13.16 -7.82
CA ALA A 265 6.35 13.99 -6.63
C ALA A 265 7.69 14.44 -6.02
N ALA A 266 8.65 13.52 -5.84
CA ALA A 266 9.98 13.85 -5.33
C ALA A 266 10.69 14.90 -6.20
N LYS A 267 10.69 14.72 -7.53
CA LYS A 267 11.26 15.68 -8.47
C LYS A 267 10.63 17.07 -8.37
N LYS A 268 9.28 17.15 -8.36
CA LYS A 268 8.56 18.43 -8.21
C LYS A 268 8.93 19.16 -6.93
N LEU A 269 9.18 18.41 -5.87
CA LEU A 269 9.54 18.93 -4.55
C LEU A 269 11.04 19.13 -4.36
N LYS A 270 11.85 19.01 -5.41
CA LYS A 270 13.33 19.12 -5.37
C LYS A 270 13.99 18.11 -4.42
N ARG A 271 13.38 16.93 -4.24
CA ARG A 271 14.03 15.78 -3.59
C ARG A 271 14.74 14.96 -4.66
N ASN A 272 15.86 14.35 -4.27
CA ASN A 272 16.46 13.32 -5.09
C ASN A 272 15.62 12.03 -5.02
N TYR A 273 15.72 11.17 -6.03
CA TYR A 273 14.93 9.95 -6.05
C TYR A 273 15.68 8.79 -6.68
N ILE A 274 15.33 7.58 -6.23
CA ILE A 274 15.71 6.29 -6.81
C ILE A 274 14.40 5.45 -6.90
N GLY A 275 14.18 4.77 -8.03
CA GLY A 275 13.03 3.90 -8.22
C GLY A 275 13.26 2.84 -9.28
#